data_ab9a415ef603be52377ad35e48a61396
#
_entry.id   ab9a415ef603be52377ad35e48a61396
#
_cell.length_a   1.000
_cell.length_b   1.000
_cell.length_c   1.000
_cell.angle_alpha   90.00
_cell.angle_beta   90.00
_cell.angle_gamma   90.00
#
_symmetry.space_group_name_H-M   'P 1'
#
loop_
_entity.id
_entity.type
_entity.pdbx_description
1 polymer ?
#
loop_
_entity_poly.entity_id
_entity_poly.type
_entity_poly.pdbx_seq_one_letter_code
_entity_poly.pdbx_strand_id
1 'polypeptide(L)'
;VGSELSCDEAYRGHLIENELASCTRRADVYERIRNCRIMVGTVAAISGKPELFRLKHFDVAIVDEATQILEPQLLGILCAGDRNAIDKFILIGDHKQLPAVVLQKAEQSAIYDETLLAIGLTNLKDSLFERLYRNCPAVHRSHDMLCRQGRMHPKVALFANRAFYGGHLIPVGLSHQTESSEHISRLAFYPSQPEKAGGSAKINYSEARIVAGLAAQIYESHRTDFDDSRTLGVITPYRSQIALIKKEIEALGIPALNRILVDTVERFQGSERDVIIYSCCINSYYQLKFVSNLTEENGVLIDRKLNVALTRARKQMFVTGVPKYLKSNPLYESLLNLIETQG
;
A
#
# COMPACT_ATOMS: atom_id res chain seq x y z
N VAL A 1 -22.22 -4.55 1.68
CA VAL A 1 -22.74 -3.30 1.03
C VAL A 1 -21.79 -2.93 -0.09
N GLY A 2 -22.27 -2.87 -1.33
CA GLY A 2 -21.45 -2.62 -2.52
C GLY A 2 -22.27 -2.76 -3.79
N SER A 3 -21.61 -2.81 -4.96
CA SER A 3 -22.25 -3.05 -6.25
C SER A 3 -21.79 -4.38 -6.83
N GLU A 4 -22.64 -5.00 -7.66
CA GLU A 4 -22.35 -6.28 -8.32
C GLU A 4 -21.10 -6.21 -9.21
N LEU A 5 -20.87 -5.06 -9.86
CA LEU A 5 -19.71 -4.83 -10.74
C LEU A 5 -18.36 -4.79 -10.01
N SER A 6 -18.35 -4.42 -8.72
CA SER A 6 -17.14 -4.30 -7.91
C SER A 6 -16.99 -5.41 -6.87
N CYS A 7 -17.94 -6.33 -6.80
CA CYS A 7 -17.95 -7.44 -5.86
C CYS A 7 -17.37 -8.70 -6.51
N ASP A 8 -16.48 -9.39 -5.78
CA ASP A 8 -16.01 -10.71 -6.18
C ASP A 8 -17.21 -11.66 -6.33
N GLU A 9 -17.16 -12.52 -7.34
CA GLU A 9 -18.25 -13.44 -7.69
C GLU A 9 -18.67 -14.32 -6.51
N ALA A 10 -17.72 -14.78 -5.71
CA ALA A 10 -17.96 -15.60 -4.53
C ALA A 10 -18.84 -14.92 -3.47
N TYR A 11 -18.88 -13.57 -3.45
CA TYR A 11 -19.62 -12.80 -2.45
C TYR A 11 -20.84 -12.06 -2.99
N ARG A 12 -21.13 -12.16 -4.28
CA ARG A 12 -22.29 -11.46 -4.89
C ARG A 12 -23.61 -11.83 -4.23
N GLY A 13 -23.78 -13.09 -3.82
CA GLY A 13 -24.97 -13.54 -3.11
C GLY A 13 -25.21 -12.80 -1.78
N HIS A 14 -24.18 -12.24 -1.17
CA HIS A 14 -24.24 -11.48 0.09
C HIS A 14 -24.40 -9.97 -0.11
N LEU A 15 -24.56 -9.49 -1.33
CA LEU A 15 -24.92 -8.09 -1.55
C LEU A 15 -26.27 -7.79 -0.89
N ILE A 16 -26.40 -6.59 -0.31
CA ILE A 16 -27.60 -6.21 0.44
C ILE A 16 -28.86 -6.30 -0.42
N GLU A 17 -28.76 -5.97 -1.69
CA GLU A 17 -29.83 -6.06 -2.66
C GLU A 17 -30.30 -7.53 -2.85
N ASN A 18 -29.36 -8.47 -2.92
CA ASN A 18 -29.65 -9.90 -3.09
C ASN A 18 -30.17 -10.52 -1.79
N GLU A 19 -29.59 -10.14 -0.63
CA GLU A 19 -30.06 -10.57 0.68
C GLU A 19 -31.49 -10.09 0.98
N LEU A 20 -31.90 -8.95 0.44
CA LEU A 20 -33.23 -8.38 0.63
C LEU A 20 -34.22 -8.74 -0.49
N ALA A 21 -33.78 -9.40 -1.58
CA ALA A 21 -34.61 -9.70 -2.75
C ALA A 21 -35.87 -10.54 -2.43
N SER A 22 -35.79 -11.38 -1.39
CA SER A 22 -36.93 -12.22 -0.95
C SER A 22 -37.87 -11.51 0.02
N CYS A 23 -37.53 -10.31 0.49
CA CYS A 23 -38.34 -9.56 1.43
C CYS A 23 -39.51 -8.86 0.72
N THR A 24 -40.74 -9.21 1.07
CA THR A 24 -41.96 -8.63 0.46
C THR A 24 -42.56 -7.51 1.31
N ARG A 25 -42.26 -7.47 2.61
CA ARG A 25 -42.78 -6.48 3.57
C ARG A 25 -41.62 -5.68 4.19
N ARG A 26 -41.89 -4.46 4.57
CA ARG A 26 -40.92 -3.60 5.29
C ARG A 26 -40.43 -4.24 6.59
N ALA A 27 -41.28 -4.98 7.30
CA ALA A 27 -40.90 -5.69 8.51
C ALA A 27 -39.83 -6.74 8.25
N ASP A 28 -39.94 -7.48 7.14
CA ASP A 28 -38.98 -8.53 6.77
C ASP A 28 -37.59 -7.91 6.46
N VAL A 29 -37.56 -6.76 5.77
CA VAL A 29 -36.35 -5.97 5.51
C VAL A 29 -35.71 -5.52 6.82
N TYR A 30 -36.53 -4.97 7.72
CA TYR A 30 -36.06 -4.52 9.03
C TYR A 30 -35.44 -5.64 9.85
N GLU A 31 -36.12 -6.79 9.95
CA GLU A 31 -35.62 -7.97 10.65
C GLU A 31 -34.31 -8.49 10.04
N ARG A 32 -34.24 -8.55 8.72
CA ARG A 32 -33.05 -9.03 8.01
C ARG A 32 -31.84 -8.15 8.32
N ILE A 33 -31.99 -6.82 8.23
CA ILE A 33 -30.92 -5.86 8.55
C ILE A 33 -30.55 -5.93 10.03
N ARG A 34 -31.52 -5.96 10.92
CA ARG A 34 -31.29 -5.98 12.37
C ARG A 34 -30.55 -7.25 12.81
N ASN A 35 -30.88 -8.40 12.23
CA ASN A 35 -30.28 -9.69 12.58
C ASN A 35 -28.94 -9.94 11.88
N CYS A 36 -28.57 -9.14 10.88
CA CYS A 36 -27.27 -9.24 10.22
C CYS A 36 -26.15 -8.87 11.20
N ARG A 37 -25.27 -9.83 11.52
CA ARG A 37 -24.21 -9.62 12.51
C ARG A 37 -22.99 -8.88 11.96
N ILE A 38 -22.69 -9.04 10.68
CA ILE A 38 -21.51 -8.50 10.03
C ILE A 38 -21.94 -7.78 8.75
N MET A 39 -21.58 -6.51 8.65
CA MET A 39 -21.74 -5.72 7.41
C MET A 39 -20.37 -5.28 6.92
N VAL A 40 -20.10 -5.48 5.63
CA VAL A 40 -18.84 -5.12 4.99
C VAL A 40 -19.14 -4.21 3.80
N GLY A 41 -18.30 -3.21 3.60
CA GLY A 41 -18.40 -2.31 2.45
C GLY A 41 -17.28 -1.28 2.45
N THR A 42 -17.13 -0.58 1.34
CA THR A 42 -16.25 0.59 1.30
C THR A 42 -16.86 1.74 2.10
N VAL A 43 -16.01 2.67 2.58
CA VAL A 43 -16.49 3.87 3.28
C VAL A 43 -17.54 4.61 2.46
N ALA A 44 -17.32 4.79 1.16
CA ALA A 44 -18.28 5.46 0.27
C ALA A 44 -19.62 4.70 0.17
N ALA A 45 -19.60 3.37 0.05
CA ALA A 45 -20.81 2.57 -0.06
C ALA A 45 -21.64 2.58 1.23
N ILE A 46 -20.97 2.54 2.39
CA ILE A 46 -21.63 2.57 3.70
C ILE A 46 -22.14 3.99 4.03
N SER A 47 -21.34 5.03 3.80
CA SER A 47 -21.76 6.43 4.00
C SER A 47 -22.93 6.82 3.11
N GLY A 48 -23.05 6.20 1.93
CA GLY A 48 -24.18 6.41 1.00
C GLY A 48 -25.50 5.73 1.44
N LYS A 49 -25.50 4.99 2.55
CA LYS A 49 -26.69 4.28 3.08
C LYS A 49 -26.92 4.63 4.56
N PRO A 50 -27.18 5.92 4.90
CA PRO A 50 -27.36 6.35 6.29
C PRO A 50 -28.54 5.70 7.00
N GLU A 51 -29.52 5.17 6.24
CA GLU A 51 -30.64 4.41 6.76
C GLU A 51 -30.21 3.13 7.51
N LEU A 52 -29.09 2.53 7.19
CA LEU A 52 -28.58 1.36 7.92
C LEU A 52 -28.36 1.67 9.41
N PHE A 53 -27.84 2.87 9.69
CA PHE A 53 -27.55 3.32 11.04
C PHE A 53 -28.82 3.75 11.83
N ARG A 54 -29.93 3.97 11.15
CA ARG A 54 -31.24 4.18 11.76
C ARG A 54 -31.94 2.86 12.10
N LEU A 55 -31.68 1.82 11.29
CA LEU A 55 -32.32 0.52 11.42
C LEU A 55 -31.56 -0.39 12.39
N LYS A 56 -30.24 -0.18 12.56
CA LYS A 56 -29.38 -1.05 13.36
C LYS A 56 -28.33 -0.25 14.10
N HIS A 57 -28.13 -0.61 15.36
CA HIS A 57 -26.98 -0.22 16.16
C HIS A 57 -25.85 -1.23 15.98
N PHE A 58 -24.61 -0.77 15.95
CA PHE A 58 -23.40 -1.58 15.78
C PHE A 58 -22.51 -1.48 17.02
N ASP A 59 -22.08 -2.60 17.56
CA ASP A 59 -21.16 -2.63 18.69
C ASP A 59 -19.75 -2.15 18.28
N VAL A 60 -19.30 -2.52 17.07
CA VAL A 60 -17.94 -2.21 16.60
C VAL A 60 -17.94 -1.90 15.11
N ALA A 61 -17.25 -0.85 14.72
CA ALA A 61 -16.81 -0.60 13.35
C ALA A 61 -15.29 -0.78 13.26
N ILE A 62 -14.85 -1.63 12.32
CA ILE A 62 -13.44 -1.84 12.00
C ILE A 62 -13.17 -1.16 10.67
N VAL A 63 -12.26 -0.20 10.67
CA VAL A 63 -11.84 0.56 9.47
C VAL A 63 -10.43 0.13 9.13
N ASP A 64 -10.29 -0.66 8.07
CA ASP A 64 -8.99 -1.08 7.57
C ASP A 64 -8.41 -0.03 6.61
N GLU A 65 -7.07 0.03 6.50
CA GLU A 65 -6.34 1.05 5.73
C GLU A 65 -6.77 2.49 6.08
N ALA A 66 -7.06 2.75 7.36
CA ALA A 66 -7.61 4.02 7.85
C ALA A 66 -6.72 5.24 7.56
N THR A 67 -5.43 5.05 7.32
CA THR A 67 -4.49 6.09 6.90
C THR A 67 -4.74 6.59 5.47
N GLN A 68 -5.44 5.80 4.65
CA GLN A 68 -5.80 6.15 3.28
C GLN A 68 -7.18 6.82 3.16
N ILE A 69 -7.86 7.05 4.29
CA ILE A 69 -9.19 7.62 4.34
C ILE A 69 -9.10 9.00 4.97
N LEU A 70 -9.48 10.03 4.21
CA LEU A 70 -9.53 11.40 4.72
C LEU A 70 -10.58 11.50 5.84
N GLU A 71 -10.28 12.29 6.87
CA GLU A 71 -11.21 12.47 7.99
C GLU A 71 -12.63 12.87 7.55
N PRO A 72 -12.82 13.83 6.62
CA PRO A 72 -14.16 14.17 6.14
C PRO A 72 -14.95 13.03 5.52
N GLN A 73 -14.27 12.03 4.95
CA GLN A 73 -14.93 10.87 4.36
C GLN A 73 -15.53 9.92 5.42
N LEU A 74 -14.94 9.89 6.63
CA LEU A 74 -15.44 9.10 7.74
C LEU A 74 -16.60 9.75 8.48
N LEU A 75 -16.80 11.08 8.35
CA LEU A 75 -17.85 11.80 9.07
C LEU A 75 -19.25 11.24 8.78
N GLY A 76 -19.49 10.79 7.54
CA GLY A 76 -20.76 10.16 7.18
C GLY A 76 -21.09 8.89 7.97
N ILE A 77 -20.06 8.22 8.50
CA ILE A 77 -20.19 7.02 9.35
C ILE A 77 -20.15 7.41 10.83
N LEU A 78 -19.22 8.28 11.23
CA LEU A 78 -19.04 8.72 12.61
C LEU A 78 -20.27 9.46 13.15
N CYS A 79 -20.91 10.27 12.31
CA CYS A 79 -22.08 11.07 12.65
C CYS A 79 -23.39 10.43 12.19
N ALA A 80 -23.37 9.16 11.77
CA ALA A 80 -24.57 8.48 11.28
C ALA A 80 -25.55 8.18 12.42
N GLY A 81 -26.85 8.39 12.15
CA GLY A 81 -27.92 8.16 13.11
C GLY A 81 -28.13 9.35 14.08
N ASP A 82 -29.27 9.34 14.76
CA ASP A 82 -29.67 10.42 15.70
C ASP A 82 -28.91 10.35 17.04
N ARG A 83 -28.24 9.24 17.32
CA ARG A 83 -27.40 9.00 18.51
C ARG A 83 -26.40 7.91 18.19
N ASN A 84 -25.16 8.14 18.44
CA ASN A 84 -24.02 7.18 18.33
C ASN A 84 -24.44 5.78 17.89
N ALA A 85 -24.64 5.58 16.59
CA ALA A 85 -25.10 4.31 16.05
C ALA A 85 -24.04 3.21 16.11
N ILE A 86 -22.83 3.58 16.52
CA ILE A 86 -21.66 2.70 16.65
C ILE A 86 -20.99 3.00 18.00
N ASP A 87 -20.79 1.97 18.83
CA ASP A 87 -20.21 2.14 20.17
C ASP A 87 -18.69 2.29 20.14
N LYS A 88 -18.00 1.55 19.26
CA LYS A 88 -16.55 1.51 19.23
C LYS A 88 -16.02 1.53 17.80
N PHE A 89 -14.95 2.31 17.57
CA PHE A 89 -14.18 2.30 16.35
C PHE A 89 -12.81 1.66 16.59
N ILE A 90 -12.42 0.76 15.68
CA ILE A 90 -11.06 0.21 15.57
C ILE A 90 -10.51 0.67 14.23
N LEU A 91 -9.51 1.54 14.27
CA LEU A 91 -8.83 2.04 13.09
C LEU A 91 -7.54 1.26 12.88
N ILE A 92 -7.40 0.60 11.75
CA ILE A 92 -6.21 -0.17 11.37
C ILE A 92 -5.55 0.57 10.22
N GLY A 93 -4.23 0.77 10.28
CA GLY A 93 -3.50 1.47 9.25
C GLY A 93 -2.01 1.58 9.56
N ASP A 94 -1.26 2.05 8.58
CA ASP A 94 0.17 2.28 8.69
C ASP A 94 0.52 3.68 8.15
N HIS A 95 0.73 4.63 9.06
CA HIS A 95 1.07 6.02 8.73
C HIS A 95 2.47 6.17 8.10
N LYS A 96 3.28 5.11 8.11
CA LYS A 96 4.59 5.04 7.44
C LYS A 96 4.49 4.52 6.00
N GLN A 97 3.29 4.19 5.56
CA GLN A 97 2.94 3.91 4.17
C GLN A 97 2.23 5.11 3.53
N LEU A 98 1.80 4.97 2.27
CA LEU A 98 1.20 6.06 1.52
C LEU A 98 -0.10 6.55 2.16
N PRO A 99 -0.28 7.87 2.31
CA PRO A 99 -1.52 8.47 2.76
C PRO A 99 -2.57 8.48 1.64
N ALA A 100 -3.77 8.95 1.97
CA ALA A 100 -4.80 9.24 0.98
C ALA A 100 -4.29 10.18 -0.11
N VAL A 101 -4.73 9.96 -1.35
CA VAL A 101 -4.39 10.84 -2.47
C VAL A 101 -5.24 12.11 -2.40
N VAL A 102 -4.58 13.25 -2.26
CA VAL A 102 -5.22 14.58 -2.22
C VAL A 102 -4.71 15.41 -3.39
N LEU A 103 -5.63 15.92 -4.20
CA LEU A 103 -5.30 16.77 -5.36
C LEU A 103 -5.13 18.25 -4.98
N GLN A 104 -5.72 18.69 -3.88
CA GLN A 104 -5.64 20.05 -3.38
C GLN A 104 -4.25 20.33 -2.77
N LYS A 105 -3.81 21.58 -2.92
CA LYS A 105 -2.60 22.03 -2.23
C LYS A 105 -2.84 22.13 -0.73
N ALA A 106 -1.79 22.00 0.07
CA ALA A 106 -1.88 22.03 1.53
C ALA A 106 -2.54 23.30 2.08
N GLU A 107 -2.28 24.43 1.43
CA GLU A 107 -2.83 25.73 1.82
C GLU A 107 -4.35 25.83 1.59
N GLN A 108 -4.88 25.06 0.62
CA GLN A 108 -6.32 25.07 0.28
C GLN A 108 -7.16 24.24 1.25
N SER A 109 -6.53 23.33 1.97
CA SER A 109 -7.16 22.44 2.95
C SER A 109 -6.73 22.72 4.39
N ALA A 110 -5.97 23.78 4.62
CA ALA A 110 -5.53 24.21 5.94
C ALA A 110 -6.72 24.69 6.79
N ILE A 111 -6.66 24.41 8.08
CA ILE A 111 -7.65 24.81 9.07
C ILE A 111 -7.15 26.03 9.83
N TYR A 112 -8.04 27.01 10.02
CA TYR A 112 -7.78 28.25 10.74
C TYR A 112 -8.73 28.45 11.93
N ASP A 113 -9.74 27.60 12.10
CA ASP A 113 -10.67 27.63 13.23
C ASP A 113 -9.96 27.14 14.50
N GLU A 114 -9.97 27.98 15.55
CA GLU A 114 -9.27 27.71 16.81
C GLU A 114 -9.79 26.45 17.51
N THR A 115 -11.11 26.17 17.43
CA THR A 115 -11.71 24.99 18.05
C THR A 115 -11.22 23.70 17.38
N LEU A 116 -11.14 23.71 16.05
CA LEU A 116 -10.62 22.57 15.29
C LEU A 116 -9.11 22.39 15.45
N LEU A 117 -8.37 23.49 15.54
CA LEU A 117 -6.93 23.44 15.85
C LEU A 117 -6.67 22.87 17.24
N ALA A 118 -7.51 23.20 18.23
CA ALA A 118 -7.38 22.71 19.61
C ALA A 118 -7.54 21.18 19.72
N ILE A 119 -8.29 20.55 18.82
CA ILE A 119 -8.40 19.07 18.72
C ILE A 119 -7.35 18.46 17.78
N GLY A 120 -6.37 19.25 17.33
CA GLY A 120 -5.27 18.80 16.48
C GLY A 120 -5.62 18.64 14.99
N LEU A 121 -6.79 19.13 14.53
CA LEU A 121 -7.14 19.15 13.12
C LEU A 121 -6.51 20.38 12.45
N THR A 122 -5.36 20.19 11.81
CA THR A 122 -4.59 21.26 11.17
C THR A 122 -4.81 21.34 9.67
N ASN A 123 -5.19 20.21 9.06
CA ASN A 123 -5.38 20.13 7.61
C ASN A 123 -6.37 19.01 7.26
N LEU A 124 -7.33 19.27 6.35
CA LEU A 124 -8.32 18.28 5.89
C LEU A 124 -7.72 17.18 5.00
N LYS A 125 -6.46 17.29 4.58
CA LYS A 125 -5.73 16.24 3.86
C LYS A 125 -5.26 15.11 4.76
N ASP A 126 -5.27 15.31 6.08
CA ASP A 126 -4.84 14.30 7.04
C ASP A 126 -5.97 13.28 7.26
N SER A 127 -5.58 12.04 7.55
CA SER A 127 -6.53 11.03 7.97
C SER A 127 -6.88 11.20 9.46
N LEU A 128 -8.08 10.77 9.84
CA LEU A 128 -8.46 10.68 11.26
C LEU A 128 -7.44 9.82 12.04
N PHE A 129 -6.96 8.72 11.41
CA PHE A 129 -5.96 7.85 12.02
C PHE A 129 -4.70 8.62 12.41
N GLU A 130 -4.08 9.36 11.46
CA GLU A 130 -2.85 10.11 11.72
C GLU A 130 -3.06 11.22 12.76
N ARG A 131 -4.20 11.90 12.71
CA ARG A 131 -4.53 12.94 13.70
C ARG A 131 -4.67 12.36 15.11
N LEU A 132 -5.43 11.28 15.27
CA LEU A 132 -5.59 10.64 16.56
C LEU A 132 -4.29 10.04 17.06
N TYR A 133 -3.51 9.40 16.19
CA TYR A 133 -2.20 8.84 16.54
C TYR A 133 -1.23 9.92 17.06
N ARG A 134 -1.14 11.07 16.37
CA ARG A 134 -0.29 12.20 16.79
C ARG A 134 -0.70 12.81 18.13
N ASN A 135 -2.00 12.85 18.40
CA ASN A 135 -2.56 13.44 19.62
C ASN A 135 -2.67 12.47 20.79
N CYS A 136 -2.41 11.18 20.56
CA CYS A 136 -2.51 10.16 21.60
C CYS A 136 -1.19 10.10 22.39
N PRO A 137 -1.22 10.32 23.73
CA PRO A 137 -0.03 10.16 24.55
C PRO A 137 0.56 8.74 24.44
N ALA A 138 1.89 8.64 24.41
CA ALA A 138 2.60 7.36 24.27
C ALA A 138 2.23 6.29 25.33
N VAL A 139 1.76 6.73 26.50
CA VAL A 139 1.29 5.84 27.58
C VAL A 139 -0.18 5.47 27.50
N HIS A 140 -0.90 5.98 26.49
CA HIS A 140 -2.33 5.71 26.36
C HIS A 140 -2.58 4.35 25.72
N ARG A 141 -3.44 3.53 26.34
CA ARG A 141 -3.74 2.16 25.86
C ARG A 141 -4.65 2.09 24.64
N SER A 142 -4.96 3.22 23.99
CA SER A 142 -5.85 3.26 22.84
C SER A 142 -5.17 3.00 21.51
N HIS A 143 -3.84 2.87 21.47
CA HIS A 143 -3.11 2.47 20.27
C HIS A 143 -2.05 1.43 20.59
N ASP A 144 -1.75 0.59 19.61
CA ASP A 144 -0.70 -0.43 19.67
C ASP A 144 -0.18 -0.71 18.25
N MET A 145 0.98 -1.36 18.17
CA MET A 145 1.60 -1.76 16.92
C MET A 145 1.60 -3.29 16.77
N LEU A 146 1.06 -3.79 15.67
CA LEU A 146 1.16 -5.20 15.31
C LEU A 146 2.59 -5.49 14.84
N CYS A 147 3.39 -6.12 15.70
CA CYS A 147 4.79 -6.40 15.42
C CYS A 147 5.00 -7.69 14.59
N ARG A 148 4.05 -8.63 14.59
CA ARG A 148 4.18 -9.88 13.85
C ARG A 148 3.73 -9.72 12.40
N GLN A 149 4.64 -10.04 11.46
CA GLN A 149 4.35 -9.95 10.03
C GLN A 149 4.46 -11.32 9.34
N GLY A 150 3.50 -11.64 8.47
CA GLY A 150 3.43 -12.89 7.71
C GLY A 150 3.84 -12.75 6.23
N ARG A 151 4.10 -11.54 5.74
CA ARG A 151 4.35 -11.29 4.31
C ARG A 151 5.80 -11.56 3.92
N MET A 152 6.73 -10.81 4.49
CA MET A 152 8.10 -10.73 4.00
C MET A 152 9.01 -11.79 4.61
N HIS A 153 9.90 -12.36 3.78
CA HIS A 153 11.06 -13.07 4.28
C HIS A 153 11.93 -12.12 5.14
N PRO A 154 12.56 -12.56 6.25
CA PRO A 154 13.33 -11.70 7.14
C PRO A 154 14.41 -10.85 6.45
N LYS A 155 15.13 -11.39 5.48
CA LYS A 155 16.14 -10.65 4.72
C LYS A 155 15.52 -9.56 3.81
N VAL A 156 14.32 -9.79 3.26
CA VAL A 156 13.58 -8.77 2.50
C VAL A 156 13.10 -7.66 3.42
N ALA A 157 12.57 -8.02 4.59
CA ALA A 157 12.06 -7.07 5.57
C ALA A 157 13.15 -6.21 6.23
N LEU A 158 14.41 -6.64 6.20
CA LEU A 158 15.46 -6.12 7.06
C LEU A 158 15.65 -4.60 6.97
N PHE A 159 15.69 -4.06 5.75
CA PHE A 159 15.84 -2.62 5.58
C PHE A 159 14.63 -1.84 6.11
N ALA A 160 13.43 -2.19 5.63
CA ALA A 160 12.20 -1.53 6.06
C ALA A 160 12.00 -1.63 7.57
N ASN A 161 12.29 -2.80 8.16
CA ASN A 161 12.18 -3.02 9.60
C ASN A 161 13.11 -2.09 10.38
N ARG A 162 14.39 -1.97 9.98
CA ARG A 162 15.35 -1.10 10.66
C ARG A 162 15.06 0.39 10.44
N ALA A 163 14.82 0.77 9.18
CA ALA A 163 14.70 2.18 8.81
C ALA A 163 13.35 2.79 9.22
N PHE A 164 12.26 2.03 9.17
CA PHE A 164 10.92 2.58 9.36
C PHE A 164 10.18 2.04 10.58
N TYR A 165 10.50 0.81 11.03
CA TYR A 165 9.76 0.15 12.14
C TYR A 165 10.60 -0.10 13.38
N GLY A 166 11.77 0.53 13.50
CA GLY A 166 12.62 0.46 14.70
C GLY A 166 13.10 -0.94 15.07
N GLY A 167 13.11 -1.89 14.13
CA GLY A 167 13.49 -3.28 14.37
C GLY A 167 12.39 -4.15 14.99
N HIS A 168 11.17 -3.63 15.15
CA HIS A 168 10.10 -4.32 15.88
C HIS A 168 9.35 -5.38 15.06
N LEU A 169 9.53 -5.44 13.73
CA LEU A 169 8.83 -6.44 12.91
C LEU A 169 9.45 -7.83 13.10
N ILE A 170 8.63 -8.79 13.52
CA ILE A 170 9.01 -10.17 13.80
C ILE A 170 8.27 -11.10 12.84
N PRO A 171 8.96 -12.01 12.11
CA PRO A 171 8.30 -12.98 11.25
C PRO A 171 7.46 -13.96 12.08
N VAL A 172 6.32 -14.39 11.53
CA VAL A 172 5.45 -15.38 12.20
C VAL A 172 5.91 -16.83 11.95
N GLY A 173 6.91 -17.05 11.11
CA GLY A 173 7.49 -18.39 10.86
C GLY A 173 6.77 -19.19 9.76
N LEU A 174 6.16 -18.51 8.78
CA LEU A 174 5.60 -19.18 7.61
C LEU A 174 6.69 -19.82 6.76
N SER A 175 6.37 -20.85 5.97
CA SER A 175 7.34 -21.64 5.19
C SER A 175 8.29 -20.76 4.37
N HIS A 176 7.77 -19.79 3.61
CA HIS A 176 8.60 -18.89 2.82
C HIS A 176 9.46 -17.92 3.66
N GLN A 177 9.17 -17.75 4.95
CA GLN A 177 9.96 -16.91 5.87
C GLN A 177 11.12 -17.70 6.50
N THR A 178 11.03 -19.03 6.52
CA THR A 178 12.02 -19.94 7.13
C THR A 178 12.89 -20.64 6.10
N GLU A 179 12.63 -20.46 4.81
CA GLU A 179 13.44 -21.03 3.73
C GLU A 179 14.90 -20.57 3.84
N SER A 180 15.85 -21.50 3.64
CA SER A 180 17.28 -21.17 3.57
C SER A 180 17.57 -20.16 2.47
N SER A 181 18.53 -19.29 2.72
CA SER A 181 18.98 -18.27 1.78
C SER A 181 20.42 -18.49 1.30
N GLU A 182 20.99 -19.67 1.53
CA GLU A 182 22.42 -19.93 1.22
C GLU A 182 22.76 -19.75 -0.26
N HIS A 183 21.80 -20.00 -1.15
CA HIS A 183 21.99 -19.87 -2.60
C HIS A 183 20.99 -18.95 -3.29
N ILE A 184 20.18 -18.20 -2.53
CA ILE A 184 19.12 -17.34 -3.06
C ILE A 184 19.34 -15.91 -2.60
N SER A 185 19.62 -14.99 -3.54
CA SER A 185 19.61 -13.57 -3.22
C SER A 185 18.18 -13.13 -2.90
N ARG A 186 17.93 -12.68 -1.68
CA ARG A 186 16.62 -12.22 -1.21
C ARG A 186 16.42 -10.73 -1.43
N LEU A 187 17.50 -9.98 -1.42
CA LEU A 187 17.52 -8.53 -1.65
C LEU A 187 18.76 -8.22 -2.50
N ALA A 188 18.58 -7.66 -3.72
CA ALA A 188 19.68 -7.38 -4.62
C ALA A 188 19.50 -6.04 -5.34
N PHE A 189 20.61 -5.43 -5.71
CA PHE A 189 20.65 -4.21 -6.51
C PHE A 189 21.35 -4.46 -7.85
N TYR A 190 20.71 -4.03 -8.93
CA TYR A 190 21.21 -4.14 -10.30
C TYR A 190 21.46 -2.72 -10.83
N PRO A 191 22.72 -2.28 -10.91
CA PRO A 191 23.04 -0.91 -11.33
C PRO A 191 22.69 -0.67 -12.79
N SER A 192 22.05 0.45 -13.06
CA SER A 192 21.74 0.93 -14.39
C SER A 192 22.61 2.14 -14.78
N GLN A 193 22.57 2.50 -16.06
CA GLN A 193 23.21 3.70 -16.58
C GLN A 193 22.15 4.81 -16.77
N PRO A 194 22.53 6.09 -16.58
CA PRO A 194 21.61 7.19 -16.83
C PRO A 194 21.32 7.33 -18.34
N GLU A 195 20.13 7.82 -18.66
CA GLU A 195 19.81 8.19 -20.04
C GLU A 195 20.68 9.36 -20.53
N LYS A 196 20.90 9.38 -21.85
CA LYS A 196 21.63 10.49 -22.48
C LYS A 196 20.85 11.79 -22.34
N ALA A 197 21.58 12.90 -22.26
CA ALA A 197 21.00 14.24 -22.24
C ALA A 197 20.11 14.48 -23.49
N GLY A 198 18.89 15.01 -23.26
CA GLY A 198 17.91 15.26 -24.33
C GLY A 198 16.81 14.18 -24.46
N GLY A 199 16.95 13.03 -23.79
CA GLY A 199 15.89 12.02 -23.72
C GLY A 199 14.77 12.39 -22.71
N SER A 200 13.68 11.62 -22.71
CA SER A 200 12.63 11.79 -21.72
C SER A 200 13.15 11.45 -20.32
N ALA A 201 13.02 12.39 -19.40
CA ALA A 201 13.41 12.20 -18.01
C ALA A 201 12.64 11.06 -17.30
N LYS A 202 11.51 10.60 -17.87
CA LYS A 202 10.59 9.62 -17.28
C LYS A 202 10.74 8.21 -17.85
N ILE A 203 11.83 7.93 -18.55
CA ILE A 203 12.19 6.60 -19.06
C ILE A 203 13.68 6.33 -18.80
N ASN A 204 14.02 5.06 -18.63
CA ASN A 204 15.39 4.57 -18.59
C ASN A 204 15.45 3.21 -19.31
N TYR A 205 16.06 3.18 -20.48
CA TYR A 205 16.18 1.96 -21.29
C TYR A 205 17.07 0.91 -20.65
N SER A 206 18.14 1.34 -19.95
CA SER A 206 19.01 0.42 -19.21
C SER A 206 18.23 -0.32 -18.13
N GLU A 207 17.42 0.38 -17.34
CA GLU A 207 16.56 -0.25 -16.31
C GLU A 207 15.51 -1.16 -16.94
N ALA A 208 14.85 -0.74 -18.02
CA ALA A 208 13.81 -1.55 -18.65
C ALA A 208 14.37 -2.91 -19.15
N ARG A 209 15.58 -2.91 -19.73
CA ARG A 209 16.26 -4.15 -20.15
C ARG A 209 16.70 -5.02 -18.98
N ILE A 210 17.19 -4.42 -17.90
CA ILE A 210 17.51 -5.15 -16.66
C ILE A 210 16.24 -5.82 -16.11
N VAL A 211 15.13 -5.08 -16.04
CA VAL A 211 13.84 -5.63 -15.59
C VAL A 211 13.38 -6.79 -16.46
N ALA A 212 13.44 -6.67 -17.78
CA ALA A 212 13.07 -7.73 -18.70
C ALA A 212 13.97 -8.97 -18.55
N GLY A 213 15.28 -8.78 -18.42
CA GLY A 213 16.24 -9.87 -18.17
C GLY A 213 15.96 -10.60 -16.85
N LEU A 214 15.70 -9.87 -15.77
CA LEU A 214 15.33 -10.43 -14.49
C LEU A 214 13.99 -11.17 -14.54
N ALA A 215 13.00 -10.61 -15.24
CA ALA A 215 11.70 -11.24 -15.42
C ALA A 215 11.83 -12.60 -16.14
N ALA A 216 12.66 -12.68 -17.17
CA ALA A 216 12.95 -13.94 -17.87
C ALA A 216 13.61 -14.96 -16.94
N GLN A 217 14.62 -14.57 -16.14
CA GLN A 217 15.29 -15.44 -15.18
C GLN A 217 14.33 -15.97 -14.10
N ILE A 218 13.45 -15.09 -13.57
CA ILE A 218 12.44 -15.48 -12.58
C ILE A 218 11.45 -16.45 -13.21
N TYR A 219 11.00 -16.21 -14.44
CA TYR A 219 10.11 -17.10 -15.15
C TYR A 219 10.73 -18.49 -15.33
N GLU A 220 11.99 -18.57 -15.78
CA GLU A 220 12.67 -19.86 -15.95
C GLU A 220 12.83 -20.61 -14.63
N SER A 221 13.12 -19.91 -13.52
CA SER A 221 13.23 -20.55 -12.20
C SER A 221 11.89 -21.02 -11.62
N HIS A 222 10.77 -20.49 -12.10
CA HIS A 222 9.40 -20.84 -11.68
C HIS A 222 8.57 -21.43 -12.82
N ARG A 223 9.21 -22.00 -13.84
CA ARG A 223 8.52 -22.41 -15.08
C ARG A 223 7.34 -23.37 -14.87
N THR A 224 7.41 -24.18 -13.83
CA THR A 224 6.40 -25.20 -13.52
C THR A 224 5.24 -24.67 -12.64
N ASP A 225 5.49 -23.60 -11.88
CA ASP A 225 4.57 -23.05 -10.87
C ASP A 225 4.35 -21.52 -11.03
N PHE A 226 4.74 -20.98 -12.19
CA PHE A 226 4.59 -19.53 -12.45
C PHE A 226 3.12 -19.12 -12.51
N ASP A 227 2.76 -18.18 -11.63
CA ASP A 227 1.45 -17.54 -11.57
C ASP A 227 1.67 -16.03 -11.79
N ASP A 228 1.08 -15.49 -12.87
CA ASP A 228 1.23 -14.09 -13.28
C ASP A 228 0.63 -13.09 -12.28
N SER A 229 -0.31 -13.54 -11.44
CA SER A 229 -0.94 -12.75 -10.38
C SER A 229 -0.19 -12.80 -9.05
N ARG A 230 0.72 -13.77 -8.86
CA ARG A 230 1.36 -14.04 -7.58
C ARG A 230 2.89 -14.04 -7.62
N THR A 231 3.49 -14.59 -8.69
CA THR A 231 4.95 -14.83 -8.70
C THR A 231 5.74 -13.55 -8.83
N LEU A 232 5.42 -12.69 -9.81
CA LEU A 232 6.23 -11.53 -10.17
C LEU A 232 5.40 -10.26 -10.32
N GLY A 233 5.95 -9.15 -9.81
CA GLY A 233 5.44 -7.81 -10.06
C GLY A 233 6.57 -6.81 -10.27
N VAL A 234 6.29 -5.75 -11.02
CA VAL A 234 7.27 -4.69 -11.30
C VAL A 234 6.69 -3.34 -10.88
N ILE A 235 7.42 -2.64 -10.03
CA ILE A 235 7.07 -1.30 -9.56
C ILE A 235 7.97 -0.27 -10.24
N THR A 236 7.38 0.82 -10.77
CA THR A 236 8.14 1.95 -11.31
C THR A 236 7.32 3.24 -11.21
N PRO A 237 7.94 4.43 -11.05
CA PRO A 237 7.20 5.66 -10.74
C PRO A 237 6.46 6.29 -11.94
N TYR A 238 6.84 5.94 -13.19
CA TYR A 238 6.33 6.66 -14.35
C TYR A 238 5.59 5.77 -15.34
N ARG A 239 4.43 6.22 -15.82
CA ARG A 239 3.63 5.52 -16.85
C ARG A 239 4.41 5.26 -18.14
N SER A 240 5.28 6.18 -18.55
CA SER A 240 6.16 5.99 -19.71
C SER A 240 7.18 4.87 -19.49
N GLN A 241 7.71 4.71 -18.27
CA GLN A 241 8.58 3.60 -17.92
C GLN A 241 7.82 2.28 -17.88
N ILE A 242 6.57 2.29 -17.38
CA ILE A 242 5.69 1.11 -17.43
C ILE A 242 5.53 0.63 -18.87
N ALA A 243 5.20 1.54 -19.80
CA ALA A 243 5.03 1.20 -21.21
C ALA A 243 6.32 0.64 -21.83
N LEU A 244 7.48 1.24 -21.51
CA LEU A 244 8.78 0.77 -21.97
C LEU A 244 9.11 -0.63 -21.42
N ILE A 245 8.95 -0.86 -20.11
CA ILE A 245 9.18 -2.17 -19.48
C ILE A 245 8.28 -3.23 -20.12
N LYS A 246 6.99 -2.94 -20.31
CA LYS A 246 6.06 -3.88 -20.95
C LYS A 246 6.50 -4.23 -22.37
N LYS A 247 6.97 -3.25 -23.14
CA LYS A 247 7.50 -3.47 -24.48
C LYS A 247 8.77 -4.37 -24.48
N GLU A 248 9.70 -4.14 -23.56
CA GLU A 248 10.90 -4.98 -23.42
C GLU A 248 10.55 -6.41 -22.98
N ILE A 249 9.55 -6.58 -22.10
CA ILE A 249 9.05 -7.89 -21.68
C ILE A 249 8.35 -8.60 -22.84
N GLU A 250 7.52 -7.91 -23.61
CA GLU A 250 6.82 -8.46 -24.78
C GLU A 250 7.80 -8.98 -25.85
N ALA A 251 8.91 -8.27 -26.03
CA ALA A 251 9.97 -8.67 -26.96
C ALA A 251 10.66 -10.00 -26.58
N LEU A 252 10.51 -10.48 -25.34
CA LEU A 252 11.01 -11.80 -24.92
C LEU A 252 10.20 -12.95 -25.52
N GLY A 253 8.98 -12.73 -26.00
CA GLY A 253 8.11 -13.75 -26.57
C GLY A 253 7.57 -14.75 -25.53
N ILE A 254 7.53 -14.40 -24.25
CA ILE A 254 7.02 -15.25 -23.16
C ILE A 254 5.60 -14.77 -22.75
N PRO A 255 4.51 -15.45 -23.20
CA PRO A 255 3.15 -14.95 -22.99
C PRO A 255 2.74 -14.78 -21.53
N ALA A 256 3.27 -15.61 -20.61
CA ALA A 256 2.99 -15.52 -19.18
C ALA A 256 3.46 -14.20 -18.59
N LEU A 257 4.61 -13.68 -19.04
CA LEU A 257 5.18 -12.42 -18.57
C LEU A 257 4.38 -11.19 -19.03
N ASN A 258 3.62 -11.28 -20.12
CA ASN A 258 2.81 -10.17 -20.60
C ASN A 258 1.62 -9.85 -19.68
N ARG A 259 1.26 -10.78 -18.79
CA ARG A 259 0.15 -10.63 -17.86
C ARG A 259 0.55 -10.18 -16.46
N ILE A 260 1.84 -10.16 -16.13
CA ILE A 260 2.30 -9.68 -14.82
C ILE A 260 1.92 -8.21 -14.59
N LEU A 261 1.71 -7.84 -13.34
CA LEU A 261 1.45 -6.45 -12.97
C LEU A 261 2.74 -5.63 -13.07
N VAL A 262 2.73 -4.63 -13.96
CA VAL A 262 3.75 -3.57 -14.05
C VAL A 262 3.04 -2.26 -13.83
N ASP A 263 3.21 -1.61 -12.66
CA ASP A 263 2.48 -0.38 -12.32
C ASP A 263 3.25 0.48 -11.29
N THR A 264 2.64 1.60 -10.88
CA THR A 264 3.20 2.48 -9.86
C THR A 264 3.03 1.92 -8.45
N VAL A 265 3.78 2.49 -7.50
CA VAL A 265 3.72 2.06 -6.09
C VAL A 265 2.33 2.24 -5.49
N GLU A 266 1.60 3.29 -5.90
CA GLU A 266 0.23 3.55 -5.44
C GLU A 266 -0.74 2.43 -5.86
N ARG A 267 -0.55 1.85 -7.04
CA ARG A 267 -1.39 0.75 -7.56
C ARG A 267 -1.01 -0.61 -6.95
N PHE A 268 0.21 -0.72 -6.43
CA PHE A 268 0.65 -1.90 -5.69
C PHE A 268 0.22 -1.89 -4.22
N GLN A 269 -0.27 -0.78 -3.69
CA GLN A 269 -0.74 -0.72 -2.31
C GLN A 269 -1.89 -1.70 -2.09
N GLY A 270 -1.86 -2.46 -0.99
CA GLY A 270 -2.79 -3.57 -0.72
C GLY A 270 -2.46 -4.89 -1.44
N SER A 271 -1.56 -4.91 -2.43
CA SER A 271 -1.14 -6.13 -3.13
C SER A 271 0.22 -6.64 -2.69
N GLU A 272 0.56 -7.88 -3.06
CA GLU A 272 1.87 -8.49 -2.79
C GLU A 272 2.25 -9.46 -3.91
N ARG A 273 3.56 -9.74 -4.07
CA ARG A 273 4.09 -10.76 -4.99
C ARG A 273 5.22 -11.53 -4.31
N ASP A 274 5.47 -12.74 -4.76
CA ASP A 274 6.62 -13.50 -4.28
C ASP A 274 7.93 -12.76 -4.61
N VAL A 275 8.04 -12.23 -5.82
CA VAL A 275 9.16 -11.41 -6.27
C VAL A 275 8.68 -10.03 -6.73
N ILE A 276 9.32 -8.98 -6.26
CA ILE A 276 9.14 -7.60 -6.76
C ILE A 276 10.44 -7.12 -7.40
N ILE A 277 10.32 -6.49 -8.56
CA ILE A 277 11.40 -5.71 -9.17
C ILE A 277 11.00 -4.23 -9.07
N TYR A 278 11.82 -3.42 -8.41
CA TYR A 278 11.62 -1.97 -8.30
C TYR A 278 12.58 -1.23 -9.24
N SER A 279 12.06 -0.68 -10.35
CA SER A 279 12.79 0.20 -11.27
C SER A 279 12.61 1.63 -10.80
N CYS A 280 13.68 2.23 -10.27
CA CYS A 280 13.65 3.58 -9.71
C CYS A 280 13.47 4.66 -10.77
N CYS A 281 13.96 4.44 -11.99
CA CYS A 281 13.87 5.34 -13.14
C CYS A 281 14.31 6.78 -12.83
N ILE A 282 15.48 6.92 -12.18
CA ILE A 282 16.09 8.18 -11.79
C ILE A 282 17.27 8.48 -12.70
N ASN A 283 17.16 9.52 -13.54
CA ASN A 283 18.19 9.94 -14.49
C ASN A 283 18.89 11.26 -14.08
N SER A 284 18.46 11.88 -12.97
CA SER A 284 19.05 13.10 -12.43
C SER A 284 18.81 13.25 -10.94
N TYR A 285 19.64 14.03 -10.26
CA TYR A 285 19.48 14.32 -8.81
C TYR A 285 18.13 14.97 -8.46
N TYR A 286 17.59 15.76 -9.36
CA TYR A 286 16.33 16.46 -9.14
C TYR A 286 15.11 15.53 -9.10
N GLN A 287 15.15 14.42 -9.85
CA GLN A 287 14.00 13.51 -9.96
C GLN A 287 13.70 12.76 -8.68
N LEU A 288 14.70 12.48 -7.86
CA LEU A 288 14.51 11.74 -6.61
C LEU A 288 13.52 12.43 -5.66
N LYS A 289 13.47 13.78 -5.68
CA LYS A 289 12.49 14.57 -4.91
C LYS A 289 11.03 14.34 -5.32
N PHE A 290 10.77 13.94 -6.57
CA PHE A 290 9.41 13.67 -7.06
C PHE A 290 9.00 12.20 -6.89
N VAL A 291 9.98 11.31 -6.86
CA VAL A 291 9.73 9.87 -6.74
C VAL A 291 9.56 9.48 -5.27
N SER A 292 10.22 10.16 -4.36
CA SER A 292 10.10 9.95 -2.92
C SER A 292 8.89 10.68 -2.32
N ASN A 293 8.37 10.16 -1.21
CA ASN A 293 7.37 10.81 -0.35
C ASN A 293 7.94 10.86 1.07
N LEU A 294 8.74 11.91 1.31
CA LEU A 294 9.49 12.05 2.54
C LEU A 294 8.63 12.70 3.64
N THR A 295 8.67 12.12 4.82
CA THR A 295 8.13 12.67 6.06
C THR A 295 9.13 12.41 7.18
N GLU A 296 9.07 13.20 8.25
CA GLU A 296 9.89 13.01 9.43
C GLU A 296 9.00 12.74 10.64
N GLU A 297 9.36 11.74 11.41
CA GLU A 297 8.65 11.37 12.64
C GLU A 297 9.69 11.07 13.73
N ASN A 298 9.63 11.82 14.83
CA ASN A 298 10.55 11.68 15.98
C ASN A 298 12.05 11.67 15.56
N GLY A 299 12.43 12.51 14.58
CA GLY A 299 13.79 12.58 14.07
C GLY A 299 14.17 11.46 13.10
N VAL A 300 13.24 10.58 12.74
CA VAL A 300 13.44 9.51 11.77
C VAL A 300 12.85 9.92 10.42
N LEU A 301 13.69 9.92 9.38
CA LEU A 301 13.26 10.18 8.01
C LEU A 301 12.57 8.93 7.43
N ILE A 302 11.37 9.10 6.92
CA ILE A 302 10.57 8.03 6.31
C ILE A 302 10.28 8.40 4.86
N ASP A 303 10.62 7.51 3.92
CA ASP A 303 10.10 7.56 2.56
C ASP A 303 8.94 6.57 2.42
N ARG A 304 7.72 7.10 2.42
CA ARG A 304 6.49 6.30 2.38
C ARG A 304 6.38 5.50 1.08
N LYS A 305 6.88 6.03 -0.06
CA LYS A 305 6.88 5.30 -1.34
C LYS A 305 7.88 4.16 -1.34
N LEU A 306 9.10 4.41 -0.87
CA LEU A 306 10.11 3.37 -0.74
C LEU A 306 9.63 2.27 0.22
N ASN A 307 9.06 2.64 1.36
CA ASN A 307 8.52 1.69 2.33
C ASN A 307 7.45 0.79 1.68
N VAL A 308 6.47 1.38 0.99
CA VAL A 308 5.46 0.58 0.28
C VAL A 308 6.11 -0.33 -0.75
N ALA A 309 7.00 0.17 -1.61
CA ALA A 309 7.65 -0.64 -2.64
C ALA A 309 8.36 -1.86 -2.06
N LEU A 310 9.19 -1.66 -1.02
CA LEU A 310 9.96 -2.73 -0.38
C LEU A 310 9.06 -3.77 0.31
N THR A 311 7.96 -3.32 0.90
CA THR A 311 7.07 -4.21 1.67
C THR A 311 6.05 -4.96 0.82
N ARG A 312 6.11 -4.88 -0.52
CA ARG A 312 5.26 -5.68 -1.43
C ARG A 312 5.82 -7.04 -1.75
N ALA A 313 7.13 -7.25 -1.54
CA ALA A 313 7.80 -8.50 -1.83
C ALA A 313 7.64 -9.51 -0.69
N ARG A 314 7.31 -10.75 -1.03
CA ARG A 314 7.23 -11.84 -0.05
C ARG A 314 8.57 -12.54 0.12
N LYS A 315 9.18 -12.97 -0.99
CA LYS A 315 10.38 -13.83 -1.00
C LYS A 315 11.64 -13.12 -1.48
N GLN A 316 11.52 -12.27 -2.50
CA GLN A 316 12.67 -11.59 -3.10
C GLN A 316 12.31 -10.16 -3.52
N MET A 317 13.25 -9.25 -3.31
CA MET A 317 13.16 -7.85 -3.72
C MET A 317 14.40 -7.48 -4.53
N PHE A 318 14.20 -7.08 -5.79
CA PHE A 318 15.25 -6.62 -6.68
C PHE A 318 15.05 -5.14 -6.99
N VAL A 319 16.11 -4.36 -6.82
CA VAL A 319 16.10 -2.92 -7.08
C VAL A 319 17.02 -2.62 -8.24
N THR A 320 16.59 -1.81 -9.18
CA THR A 320 17.45 -1.29 -10.26
C THR A 320 17.36 0.22 -10.35
N GLY A 321 18.47 0.86 -10.66
CA GLY A 321 18.57 2.31 -10.73
C GLY A 321 20.00 2.78 -10.93
N VAL A 322 20.19 4.08 -11.11
CA VAL A 322 21.50 4.70 -11.29
C VAL A 322 22.12 5.00 -9.92
N PRO A 323 23.19 4.28 -9.51
CA PRO A 323 23.75 4.39 -8.15
C PRO A 323 24.09 5.82 -7.74
N LYS A 324 24.71 6.56 -8.67
CA LYS A 324 25.14 7.96 -8.47
C LYS A 324 24.00 8.87 -8.00
N TYR A 325 22.80 8.70 -8.56
CA TYR A 325 21.64 9.53 -8.21
C TYR A 325 20.94 9.01 -6.95
N LEU A 326 20.82 7.69 -6.80
CA LEU A 326 20.20 7.09 -5.63
C LEU A 326 20.97 7.41 -4.35
N LYS A 327 22.30 7.28 -4.35
CA LYS A 327 23.17 7.60 -3.19
C LYS A 327 23.14 9.08 -2.76
N SER A 328 22.47 9.96 -3.50
CA SER A 328 22.25 11.35 -3.06
C SER A 328 21.15 11.49 -2.00
N ASN A 329 20.37 10.45 -1.76
CA ASN A 329 19.37 10.39 -0.69
C ASN A 329 19.83 9.40 0.38
N PRO A 330 19.88 9.80 1.67
CA PRO A 330 20.42 8.98 2.76
C PRO A 330 19.72 7.62 2.90
N LEU A 331 18.41 7.55 2.67
CA LEU A 331 17.66 6.28 2.76
C LEU A 331 18.04 5.32 1.64
N TYR A 332 18.15 5.81 0.40
CA TYR A 332 18.57 4.96 -0.72
C TYR A 332 20.05 4.56 -0.59
N GLU A 333 20.92 5.48 -0.15
CA GLU A 333 22.32 5.13 0.15
C GLU A 333 22.42 4.04 1.21
N SER A 334 21.67 4.18 2.32
CA SER A 334 21.61 3.17 3.38
C SER A 334 21.07 1.82 2.88
N LEU A 335 20.05 1.83 2.01
CA LEU A 335 19.53 0.62 1.38
C LEU A 335 20.60 -0.06 0.52
N LEU A 336 21.30 0.69 -0.35
CA LEU A 336 22.34 0.13 -1.21
C LEU A 336 23.50 -0.44 -0.40
N ASN A 337 23.95 0.26 0.64
CA ASN A 337 25.02 -0.22 1.53
C ASN A 337 24.59 -1.50 2.26
N LEU A 338 23.32 -1.61 2.68
CA LEU A 338 22.80 -2.84 3.28
C LEU A 338 22.83 -4.00 2.29
N ILE A 339 22.45 -3.78 1.03
CA ILE A 339 22.48 -4.81 -0.02
C ILE A 339 23.90 -5.27 -0.29
N GLU A 340 24.86 -4.34 -0.40
CA GLU A 340 26.26 -4.63 -0.61
C GLU A 340 26.87 -5.47 0.53
N THR A 341 26.39 -5.32 1.77
CA THR A 341 26.88 -6.07 2.94
C THR A 341 26.22 -7.43 3.13
N GLN A 342 25.10 -7.72 2.45
CA GLN A 342 24.38 -9.00 2.52
C GLN A 342 24.72 -9.97 1.38
N GLY A 343 25.29 -9.48 0.29
CA GLY A 343 25.76 -10.26 -0.86
C GLY A 343 27.19 -10.69 -0.66
#